data_1ebac6e5fac5104d04bf380cb2f51264
#
_entry.id   1ebac6e5fac5104d04bf380cb2f51264
#
_cell.length_a   1.000
_cell.length_b   1.000
_cell.length_c   1.000
_cell.angle_alpha   90.00
_cell.angle_beta   90.00
_cell.angle_gamma   90.00
#
_symmetry.space_group_name_H-M   'P 1'
#
loop_
_entity.id
_entity.type
_entity.pdbx_description
1 polymer ?
#
loop_
_entity_poly.entity_id
_entity_poly.type
_entity_poly.pdbx_seq_one_letter_code
_entity_poly.pdbx_strand_id
1 'polypeptide(L)'
;YHIIKPEIDFEPGTGEHEQKVYDKAVENFQKFQREGWLVQDEKEQYYLYAQTMDGRTQYGLVVGASVDDYLTGKIKKHELTRKEKEVDRMHHIEINNANIEPVFLSFPTNEVLERVIAQTAKTEPEYDFVSEDGIGHTLWCISDDAVINEITEAFAKIPYLYIADGHHRTAAAAHVGEEKAKADPNHTGKEEYNYLLAVCFPESHLKVMDYNRVVKDLN
;
A
#
# COMPACT_ATOMS: atom_id res chain seq x y z
N TYR A 1 9.73 -9.41 2.11
CA TYR A 1 10.99 -8.82 2.56
C TYR A 1 12.04 -8.82 1.44
N HIS A 2 12.37 -9.92 0.82
CA HIS A 2 13.44 -10.06 -0.19
C HIS A 2 13.35 -9.11 -1.40
N ILE A 3 12.20 -8.48 -1.64
CA ILE A 3 12.02 -7.49 -2.72
C ILE A 3 12.15 -6.07 -2.16
N ILE A 4 11.64 -5.84 -0.94
CA ILE A 4 11.58 -4.52 -0.30
C ILE A 4 12.87 -4.20 0.46
N LYS A 5 13.52 -5.22 1.00
CA LYS A 5 14.77 -5.18 1.77
C LYS A 5 15.76 -6.22 1.25
N PRO A 6 16.17 -6.12 -0.02
CA PRO A 6 16.99 -7.14 -0.66
C PRO A 6 18.42 -7.22 -0.10
N GLU A 7 18.85 -6.23 0.70
CA GLU A 7 20.14 -6.26 1.42
C GLU A 7 20.26 -7.44 2.37
N ILE A 8 19.13 -8.03 2.82
CA ILE A 8 19.15 -9.22 3.69
C ILE A 8 19.68 -10.49 2.99
N ASP A 9 19.73 -10.48 1.66
CA ASP A 9 20.28 -11.57 0.85
C ASP A 9 21.80 -11.49 0.67
N PHE A 10 22.46 -10.50 1.30
CA PHE A 10 23.89 -10.26 1.23
C PHE A 10 24.55 -10.38 2.60
N GLU A 11 25.88 -10.32 2.61
CA GLU A 11 26.65 -10.30 3.85
C GLU A 11 26.30 -9.08 4.72
N PRO A 12 26.30 -9.24 6.07
CA PRO A 12 26.05 -8.14 6.98
C PRO A 12 26.95 -6.93 6.72
N GLY A 13 26.36 -5.75 6.66
CA GLY A 13 27.08 -4.50 6.37
C GLY A 13 27.03 -4.06 4.92
N THR A 14 26.36 -4.82 4.04
CA THR A 14 26.03 -4.35 2.68
C THR A 14 25.13 -3.11 2.76
N GLY A 15 25.51 -2.05 2.04
CA GLY A 15 24.75 -0.79 2.03
C GLY A 15 23.42 -0.94 1.28
N GLU A 16 22.34 -0.47 1.89
CA GLU A 16 20.96 -0.56 1.35
C GLU A 16 20.81 0.08 -0.04
N HIS A 17 21.68 1.03 -0.39
CA HIS A 17 21.63 1.80 -1.65
C HIS A 17 22.70 1.39 -2.68
N GLU A 18 23.37 0.25 -2.47
CA GLU A 18 24.30 -0.27 -3.47
C GLU A 18 23.54 -0.81 -4.69
N GLN A 19 24.08 -0.60 -5.91
CA GLN A 19 23.43 -1.05 -7.15
C GLN A 19 23.07 -2.54 -7.12
N LYS A 20 23.96 -3.39 -6.59
CA LYS A 20 23.71 -4.84 -6.48
C LYS A 20 22.48 -5.17 -5.63
N VAL A 21 22.11 -4.31 -4.67
CA VAL A 21 20.94 -4.48 -3.80
C VAL A 21 19.67 -4.21 -4.59
N TYR A 22 19.66 -3.15 -5.39
CA TYR A 22 18.55 -2.86 -6.31
C TYR A 22 18.39 -3.96 -7.38
N ASP A 23 19.51 -4.42 -7.97
CA ASP A 23 19.49 -5.51 -8.95
C ASP A 23 18.90 -6.79 -8.33
N LYS A 24 19.17 -7.03 -7.04
CA LYS A 24 18.61 -8.16 -6.29
C LYS A 24 17.11 -8.03 -6.05
N ALA A 25 16.61 -6.82 -5.82
CA ALA A 25 15.15 -6.59 -5.74
C ALA A 25 14.45 -7.04 -7.03
N VAL A 26 14.99 -6.64 -8.18
CA VAL A 26 14.46 -7.01 -9.50
C VAL A 26 14.53 -8.54 -9.71
N GLU A 27 15.69 -9.15 -9.41
CA GLU A 27 15.86 -10.61 -9.51
C GLU A 27 14.82 -11.35 -8.65
N ASN A 28 14.65 -10.93 -7.40
CA ASN A 28 13.71 -11.56 -6.47
C ASN A 28 12.26 -11.36 -6.95
N PHE A 29 11.88 -10.17 -7.40
CA PHE A 29 10.54 -9.90 -7.93
C PHE A 29 10.20 -10.78 -9.13
N GLN A 30 11.14 -10.90 -10.10
CA GLN A 30 10.99 -11.78 -11.25
C GLN A 30 10.97 -13.26 -10.86
N LYS A 31 11.79 -13.66 -9.88
CA LYS A 31 11.78 -15.01 -9.33
C LYS A 31 10.43 -15.36 -8.73
N PHE A 32 9.85 -14.49 -7.90
CA PHE A 32 8.57 -14.74 -7.23
C PHE A 32 7.43 -14.93 -8.23
N GLN A 33 7.46 -14.17 -9.34
CA GLN A 33 6.50 -14.36 -10.45
C GLN A 33 6.73 -15.69 -11.18
N ARG A 34 7.98 -16.00 -11.53
CA ARG A 34 8.33 -17.24 -12.25
C ARG A 34 8.02 -18.50 -11.44
N GLU A 35 8.21 -18.46 -10.12
CA GLU A 35 7.91 -19.58 -9.21
C GLU A 35 6.41 -19.66 -8.85
N GLY A 36 5.58 -18.72 -9.31
CA GLY A 36 4.16 -18.69 -9.01
C GLY A 36 3.81 -18.27 -7.57
N TRP A 37 4.74 -17.65 -6.86
CA TRP A 37 4.49 -17.08 -5.51
C TRP A 37 3.78 -15.74 -5.58
N LEU A 38 3.95 -15.02 -6.67
CA LEU A 38 3.17 -13.86 -7.05
C LEU A 38 2.47 -14.16 -8.37
N VAL A 39 1.16 -14.07 -8.35
CA VAL A 39 0.30 -14.32 -9.52
C VAL A 39 -0.50 -13.06 -9.78
N GLN A 40 -0.62 -12.69 -11.05
CA GLN A 40 -1.50 -11.60 -11.45
C GLN A 40 -2.91 -12.14 -11.65
N ASP A 41 -3.89 -11.50 -11.04
CA ASP A 41 -5.29 -11.83 -11.24
C ASP A 41 -5.75 -11.55 -12.67
N GLU A 42 -6.72 -12.32 -13.16
CA GLU A 42 -7.20 -12.23 -14.54
C GLU A 42 -8.00 -10.93 -14.80
N LYS A 43 -8.57 -10.32 -13.75
CA LYS A 43 -9.33 -9.08 -13.84
C LYS A 43 -9.05 -8.15 -12.66
N GLU A 44 -9.32 -6.88 -12.88
CA GLU A 44 -9.26 -5.87 -11.82
C GLU A 44 -10.25 -6.20 -10.71
N GLN A 45 -9.80 -6.13 -9.45
CA GLN A 45 -10.62 -6.38 -8.28
C GLN A 45 -10.09 -5.62 -7.07
N TYR A 46 -10.92 -5.52 -6.03
CA TYR A 46 -10.49 -5.07 -4.72
C TYR A 46 -10.17 -6.25 -3.82
N TYR A 47 -9.43 -5.96 -2.73
CA TYR A 47 -9.24 -6.95 -1.68
C TYR A 47 -9.61 -6.35 -0.33
N LEU A 48 -10.14 -7.17 0.56
CA LEU A 48 -10.27 -6.83 1.96
C LEU A 48 -9.09 -7.47 2.70
N TYR A 49 -8.33 -6.66 3.42
CA TYR A 49 -7.25 -7.12 4.28
C TYR A 49 -7.60 -6.88 5.74
N ALA A 50 -7.43 -7.88 6.57
CA ALA A 50 -7.57 -7.76 8.01
C ALA A 50 -6.26 -8.05 8.73
N GLN A 51 -5.97 -7.23 9.73
CA GLN A 51 -4.85 -7.42 10.63
C GLN A 51 -5.35 -7.53 12.06
N THR A 52 -4.98 -8.62 12.74
CA THR A 52 -5.40 -8.90 14.12
C THR A 52 -4.19 -8.89 15.05
N MET A 53 -4.21 -7.99 16.04
CA MET A 53 -3.20 -7.87 17.08
C MET A 53 -3.87 -7.70 18.44
N ASP A 54 -3.44 -8.46 19.43
CA ASP A 54 -3.97 -8.43 20.82
C ASP A 54 -5.52 -8.56 20.89
N GLY A 55 -6.07 -9.43 20.05
CA GLY A 55 -7.51 -9.68 19.99
C GLY A 55 -8.33 -8.57 19.32
N ARG A 56 -7.68 -7.56 18.75
CA ARG A 56 -8.31 -6.50 17.97
C ARG A 56 -8.02 -6.67 16.49
N THR A 57 -9.08 -6.69 15.69
CA THR A 57 -8.98 -6.76 14.23
C THR A 57 -9.30 -5.40 13.61
N GLN A 58 -8.48 -4.95 12.66
CA GLN A 58 -8.74 -3.81 11.80
C GLN A 58 -8.84 -4.29 10.36
N TYR A 59 -9.79 -3.75 9.62
CA TYR A 59 -10.07 -4.11 8.24
C TYR A 59 -9.79 -2.94 7.31
N GLY A 60 -9.07 -3.19 6.23
CA GLY A 60 -8.74 -2.20 5.21
C GLY A 60 -8.99 -2.72 3.80
N LEU A 61 -9.43 -1.83 2.92
CA LEU A 61 -9.62 -2.13 1.51
C LEU A 61 -8.31 -1.86 0.76
N VAL A 62 -7.80 -2.88 0.05
CA VAL A 62 -6.62 -2.77 -0.80
C VAL A 62 -7.06 -2.27 -2.16
N VAL A 63 -6.48 -1.16 -2.60
CA VAL A 63 -6.91 -0.41 -3.79
C VAL A 63 -5.72 0.18 -4.55
N GLY A 64 -5.92 0.49 -5.83
CA GLY A 64 -5.11 1.46 -6.55
C GLY A 64 -5.64 2.87 -6.27
N ALA A 65 -4.96 3.64 -5.41
CA ALA A 65 -5.34 5.02 -5.14
C ALA A 65 -4.75 5.96 -6.21
N SER A 66 -5.53 6.99 -6.61
CA SER A 66 -5.14 7.89 -7.69
C SER A 66 -3.94 8.78 -7.32
N VAL A 67 -2.95 8.81 -8.18
CA VAL A 67 -1.83 9.77 -8.13
C VAL A 67 -2.35 11.21 -8.19
N ASP A 68 -3.35 11.49 -9.03
CA ASP A 68 -3.96 12.83 -9.14
C ASP A 68 -4.63 13.25 -7.83
N ASP A 69 -5.26 12.34 -7.09
CA ASP A 69 -5.85 12.63 -5.79
C ASP A 69 -4.79 13.06 -4.76
N TYR A 70 -3.56 12.55 -4.88
CA TYR A 70 -2.42 13.03 -4.08
C TYR A 70 -1.92 14.40 -4.54
N LEU A 71 -1.72 14.59 -5.85
CA LEU A 71 -1.21 15.85 -6.41
C LEU A 71 -2.17 17.02 -6.19
N THR A 72 -3.48 16.78 -6.28
CA THR A 72 -4.54 17.78 -6.04
C THR A 72 -4.86 18.00 -4.57
N GLY A 73 -4.28 17.19 -3.67
CA GLY A 73 -4.47 17.31 -2.22
C GLY A 73 -5.79 16.73 -1.70
N LYS A 74 -6.44 15.84 -2.43
CA LYS A 74 -7.55 15.02 -1.92
C LYS A 74 -7.02 13.94 -0.96
N ILE A 75 -5.84 13.39 -1.23
CA ILE A 75 -5.07 12.60 -0.27
C ILE A 75 -4.23 13.57 0.57
N LYS A 76 -4.59 13.70 1.85
CA LYS A 76 -3.99 14.65 2.80
C LYS A 76 -2.73 14.06 3.42
N LYS A 77 -1.70 14.90 3.48
CA LYS A 77 -0.42 14.63 4.15
C LYS A 77 -0.28 15.50 5.40
N HIS A 78 0.40 14.99 6.40
CA HIS A 78 0.68 15.68 7.65
C HIS A 78 2.17 15.72 7.98
N GLU A 79 3.02 15.13 7.12
CA GLU A 79 4.46 15.08 7.26
C GLU A 79 5.14 15.59 5.99
N LEU A 80 6.25 16.31 6.17
CA LEU A 80 7.13 16.67 5.06
C LEU A 80 8.06 15.51 4.73
N THR A 81 8.16 15.19 3.46
CA THR A 81 9.03 14.12 2.98
C THR A 81 10.47 14.62 2.80
N ARG A 82 11.44 13.73 3.02
CA ARG A 82 12.86 13.99 2.78
C ARG A 82 13.23 13.53 1.39
N LYS A 83 13.83 14.44 0.60
CA LYS A 83 14.16 14.20 -0.81
C LYS A 83 15.01 12.94 -1.03
N GLU A 84 15.98 12.69 -0.17
CA GLU A 84 16.84 11.50 -0.26
C GLU A 84 16.03 10.20 -0.21
N LYS A 85 15.06 10.12 0.72
CA LYS A 85 14.18 8.95 0.84
C LYS A 85 13.18 8.83 -0.30
N GLU A 86 12.72 9.95 -0.86
CA GLU A 86 11.85 9.92 -2.04
C GLU A 86 12.61 9.36 -3.25
N VAL A 87 13.83 9.86 -3.52
CA VAL A 87 14.66 9.41 -4.64
C VAL A 87 14.93 7.91 -4.55
N ASP A 88 15.25 7.39 -3.37
CA ASP A 88 15.44 5.97 -3.14
C ASP A 88 14.18 5.15 -3.49
N ARG A 89 13.01 5.58 -3.01
CA ARG A 89 11.74 4.92 -3.31
C ARG A 89 11.32 5.06 -4.78
N MET A 90 11.57 6.20 -5.40
CA MET A 90 11.36 6.39 -6.84
C MET A 90 12.20 5.39 -7.64
N HIS A 91 13.50 5.30 -7.34
CA HIS A 91 14.39 4.34 -8.01
C HIS A 91 13.91 2.90 -7.86
N HIS A 92 13.46 2.51 -6.66
CA HIS A 92 12.91 1.17 -6.42
C HIS A 92 11.65 0.89 -7.26
N ILE A 93 10.73 1.87 -7.39
CA ILE A 93 9.53 1.75 -8.23
C ILE A 93 9.92 1.66 -9.71
N GLU A 94 10.86 2.48 -10.17
CA GLU A 94 11.28 2.52 -11.58
C GLU A 94 11.92 1.21 -12.03
N ILE A 95 12.87 0.66 -11.26
CA ILE A 95 13.59 -0.56 -11.64
C ILE A 95 12.70 -1.80 -11.62
N ASN A 96 11.75 -1.87 -10.68
CA ASN A 96 10.80 -2.98 -10.60
C ASN A 96 9.58 -2.77 -11.50
N ASN A 97 9.38 -1.55 -11.99
CA ASN A 97 8.16 -1.11 -12.68
C ASN A 97 6.88 -1.48 -11.92
N ALA A 98 6.89 -1.39 -10.60
CA ALA A 98 5.80 -1.81 -9.73
C ALA A 98 5.79 -1.06 -8.39
N ASN A 99 4.60 -0.84 -7.85
CA ASN A 99 4.39 -0.44 -6.46
C ASN A 99 4.31 -1.71 -5.60
N ILE A 100 5.40 -2.08 -4.93
CA ILE A 100 5.50 -3.37 -4.22
C ILE A 100 5.01 -3.24 -2.77
N GLU A 101 5.19 -2.09 -2.16
CA GLU A 101 4.87 -1.84 -0.75
C GLU A 101 3.65 -0.91 -0.63
N PRO A 102 2.53 -1.36 -0.04
CA PRO A 102 1.34 -0.53 0.06
C PRO A 102 1.53 0.65 1.00
N VAL A 103 0.85 1.75 0.74
CA VAL A 103 0.71 2.87 1.66
C VAL A 103 -0.52 2.67 2.54
N PHE A 104 -0.45 3.19 3.76
CA PHE A 104 -1.55 3.14 4.71
C PHE A 104 -2.34 4.44 4.64
N LEU A 105 -3.57 4.36 4.13
CA LEU A 105 -4.50 5.48 4.09
C LEU A 105 -5.64 5.28 5.08
N SER A 106 -6.17 6.38 5.59
CA SER A 106 -7.38 6.39 6.41
C SER A 106 -8.45 7.26 5.75
N PHE A 107 -9.71 6.93 5.99
CA PHE A 107 -10.87 7.69 5.53
C PHE A 107 -11.96 7.80 6.59
N PRO A 108 -12.79 8.87 6.56
CA PRO A 108 -13.92 9.00 7.45
C PRO A 108 -14.91 7.85 7.28
N THR A 109 -15.51 7.42 8.37
CA THR A 109 -16.48 6.32 8.36
C THR A 109 -17.55 6.51 7.28
N ASN A 110 -17.78 5.47 6.50
CA ASN A 110 -18.76 5.43 5.42
C ASN A 110 -19.61 4.16 5.55
N GLU A 111 -20.94 4.33 5.72
CA GLU A 111 -21.86 3.22 5.99
C GLU A 111 -21.87 2.15 4.88
N VAL A 112 -21.67 2.55 3.62
CA VAL A 112 -21.62 1.63 2.49
C VAL A 112 -20.38 0.75 2.57
N LEU A 113 -19.21 1.36 2.76
CA LEU A 113 -17.94 0.64 2.89
C LEU A 113 -17.90 -0.25 4.14
N GLU A 114 -18.41 0.22 5.26
CA GLU A 114 -18.53 -0.58 6.50
C GLU A 114 -19.40 -1.83 6.28
N ARG A 115 -20.52 -1.68 5.58
CA ARG A 115 -21.38 -2.80 5.24
C ARG A 115 -20.68 -3.80 4.32
N VAL A 116 -20.00 -3.33 3.27
CA VAL A 116 -19.25 -4.20 2.36
C VAL A 116 -18.16 -4.94 3.12
N ILE A 117 -17.37 -4.25 3.95
CA ILE A 117 -16.35 -4.86 4.81
C ILE A 117 -16.95 -5.96 5.69
N ALA A 118 -18.06 -5.64 6.40
CA ALA A 118 -18.70 -6.59 7.30
C ALA A 118 -19.34 -7.80 6.60
N GLN A 119 -19.75 -7.65 5.33
CA GLN A 119 -20.27 -8.74 4.52
C GLN A 119 -19.14 -9.61 3.98
N THR A 120 -18.09 -9.02 3.41
CA THR A 120 -16.92 -9.72 2.87
C THR A 120 -16.20 -10.51 3.95
N ALA A 121 -16.03 -9.96 5.14
CA ALA A 121 -15.37 -10.62 6.28
C ALA A 121 -16.09 -11.89 6.78
N LYS A 122 -17.32 -12.16 6.32
CA LYS A 122 -18.07 -13.39 6.64
C LYS A 122 -17.91 -14.50 5.60
N THR A 123 -17.28 -14.20 4.48
CA THR A 123 -17.02 -15.17 3.42
C THR A 123 -15.72 -15.92 3.69
N GLU A 124 -15.47 -16.98 2.92
CA GLU A 124 -14.20 -17.72 2.99
C GLU A 124 -13.05 -16.81 2.51
N PRO A 125 -11.99 -16.64 3.30
CA PRO A 125 -10.83 -15.87 2.89
C PRO A 125 -9.95 -16.63 1.89
N GLU A 126 -9.23 -15.90 1.05
CA GLU A 126 -8.18 -16.45 0.17
C GLU A 126 -6.94 -16.85 0.99
N TYR A 127 -6.58 -16.03 1.98
CA TYR A 127 -5.48 -16.30 2.90
C TYR A 127 -5.90 -15.99 4.32
N ASP A 128 -5.51 -16.88 5.26
CA ASP A 128 -5.68 -16.68 6.70
C ASP A 128 -4.54 -17.36 7.45
N PHE A 129 -3.69 -16.57 8.09
CA PHE A 129 -2.53 -17.08 8.82
C PHE A 129 -2.11 -16.14 9.95
N VAL A 130 -1.29 -16.67 10.86
CA VAL A 130 -0.63 -15.89 11.91
C VAL A 130 0.88 -15.89 11.63
N SER A 131 1.47 -14.69 11.57
CA SER A 131 2.91 -14.52 11.38
C SER A 131 3.70 -14.83 12.66
N GLU A 132 5.03 -14.97 12.54
CA GLU A 132 5.92 -15.34 13.66
C GLU A 132 5.86 -14.35 14.84
N ASP A 133 5.52 -13.09 14.58
CA ASP A 133 5.33 -12.04 15.59
C ASP A 133 3.95 -12.10 16.29
N GLY A 134 3.11 -13.09 15.95
CA GLY A 134 1.79 -13.29 16.54
C GLY A 134 0.68 -12.42 15.93
N ILE A 135 0.96 -11.70 14.83
CA ILE A 135 -0.03 -10.91 14.12
C ILE A 135 -0.84 -11.81 13.18
N GLY A 136 -2.16 -11.76 13.26
CA GLY A 136 -3.06 -12.42 12.33
C GLY A 136 -3.22 -11.61 11.04
N HIS A 137 -3.19 -12.28 9.89
CA HIS A 137 -3.36 -11.71 8.56
C HIS A 137 -4.41 -12.48 7.80
N THR A 138 -5.44 -11.80 7.34
CA THR A 138 -6.51 -12.41 6.55
C THR A 138 -6.78 -11.58 5.31
N LEU A 139 -6.95 -12.22 4.15
CA LEU A 139 -7.19 -11.55 2.87
C LEU A 139 -8.38 -12.19 2.16
N TRP A 140 -9.28 -11.37 1.65
CA TRP A 140 -10.40 -11.76 0.79
C TRP A 140 -10.31 -11.08 -0.55
N CYS A 141 -10.65 -11.80 -1.62
CA CYS A 141 -10.85 -11.22 -2.95
C CYS A 141 -12.28 -10.69 -3.10
N ILE A 142 -12.42 -9.49 -3.65
CA ILE A 142 -13.71 -8.86 -3.97
C ILE A 142 -13.78 -8.74 -5.49
N SER A 143 -14.37 -9.74 -6.13
CA SER A 143 -14.41 -9.89 -7.59
C SER A 143 -15.83 -9.73 -8.19
N ASP A 144 -16.86 -9.52 -7.37
CA ASP A 144 -18.22 -9.24 -7.83
C ASP A 144 -18.32 -7.81 -8.37
N ASP A 145 -18.72 -7.67 -9.63
CA ASP A 145 -18.75 -6.39 -10.32
C ASP A 145 -19.71 -5.37 -9.67
N ALA A 146 -20.80 -5.83 -9.06
CA ALA A 146 -21.74 -4.95 -8.37
C ALA A 146 -21.11 -4.40 -7.07
N VAL A 147 -20.38 -5.24 -6.34
CA VAL A 147 -19.65 -4.84 -5.13
C VAL A 147 -18.49 -3.92 -5.48
N ILE A 148 -17.74 -4.20 -6.55
CA ILE A 148 -16.66 -3.35 -7.06
C ILE A 148 -17.21 -1.95 -7.39
N ASN A 149 -18.32 -1.87 -8.14
CA ASN A 149 -18.95 -0.59 -8.45
C ASN A 149 -19.41 0.15 -7.19
N GLU A 150 -19.99 -0.56 -6.23
CA GLU A 150 -20.45 0.03 -4.97
C GLU A 150 -19.28 0.64 -4.17
N ILE A 151 -18.16 -0.05 -4.07
CA ILE A 151 -16.93 0.44 -3.42
C ILE A 151 -16.43 1.70 -4.15
N THR A 152 -16.33 1.63 -5.48
CA THR A 152 -15.83 2.74 -6.31
C THR A 152 -16.71 3.99 -6.14
N GLU A 153 -18.05 3.85 -6.21
CA GLU A 153 -18.99 4.95 -6.01
C GLU A 153 -18.95 5.52 -4.58
N ALA A 154 -18.72 4.66 -3.59
CA ALA A 154 -18.60 5.10 -2.20
C ALA A 154 -17.33 5.93 -1.98
N PHE A 155 -16.17 5.48 -2.50
CA PHE A 155 -14.92 6.26 -2.44
C PHE A 155 -15.00 7.57 -3.21
N ALA A 156 -15.71 7.61 -4.35
CA ALA A 156 -15.91 8.84 -5.12
C ALA A 156 -16.61 9.94 -4.31
N LYS A 157 -17.44 9.58 -3.33
CA LYS A 157 -18.16 10.50 -2.44
C LYS A 157 -17.36 10.93 -1.21
N ILE A 158 -16.24 10.25 -0.92
CA ILE A 158 -15.36 10.62 0.20
C ILE A 158 -14.52 11.83 -0.21
N PRO A 159 -14.63 12.95 0.54
CA PRO A 159 -13.97 14.18 0.12
C PRO A 159 -12.45 14.13 0.26
N TYR A 160 -11.93 13.42 1.27
CA TYR A 160 -10.51 13.34 1.58
C TYR A 160 -10.13 11.97 2.13
N LEU A 161 -8.95 11.50 1.72
CA LEU A 161 -8.19 10.43 2.35
C LEU A 161 -7.01 11.04 3.11
N TYR A 162 -6.49 10.32 4.11
CA TYR A 162 -5.40 10.79 4.96
C TYR A 162 -4.28 9.75 4.98
N ILE A 163 -3.05 10.17 4.72
CA ILE A 163 -1.90 9.27 4.84
C ILE A 163 -1.66 9.03 6.33
N ALA A 164 -1.82 7.80 6.79
CA ALA A 164 -1.46 7.39 8.13
C ALA A 164 0.01 6.95 8.21
N ASP A 165 0.49 6.22 7.18
CA ASP A 165 1.89 5.86 7.01
C ASP A 165 2.26 5.74 5.53
N GLY A 166 3.57 5.93 5.23
CA GLY A 166 4.08 5.80 3.87
C GLY A 166 4.13 7.11 3.07
N HIS A 167 4.32 8.27 3.71
CA HIS A 167 4.44 9.57 3.03
C HIS A 167 5.49 9.57 1.92
N HIS A 168 6.67 8.98 2.16
CA HIS A 168 7.74 8.90 1.14
C HIS A 168 7.36 7.99 -0.03
N ARG A 169 6.68 6.85 0.25
CA ARG A 169 6.18 5.93 -0.78
C ARG A 169 5.11 6.58 -1.63
N THR A 170 4.17 7.29 -1.00
CA THR A 170 3.12 8.04 -1.71
C THR A 170 3.71 9.12 -2.61
N ALA A 171 4.64 9.91 -2.09
CA ALA A 171 5.32 10.95 -2.87
C ALA A 171 6.11 10.36 -4.04
N ALA A 172 6.88 9.31 -3.80
CA ALA A 172 7.66 8.62 -4.83
C ALA A 172 6.77 8.05 -5.94
N ALA A 173 5.70 7.34 -5.59
CA ALA A 173 4.75 6.80 -6.57
C ALA A 173 4.10 7.92 -7.41
N ALA A 174 3.73 9.03 -6.77
CA ALA A 174 3.15 10.17 -7.46
C ALA A 174 4.14 10.84 -8.44
N HIS A 175 5.40 11.02 -8.04
CA HIS A 175 6.43 11.58 -8.91
C HIS A 175 6.75 10.66 -10.10
N VAL A 176 6.92 9.36 -9.87
CA VAL A 176 7.15 8.40 -10.96
C VAL A 176 5.96 8.35 -11.91
N GLY A 177 4.72 8.37 -11.39
CA GLY A 177 3.51 8.43 -12.20
C GLY A 177 3.45 9.68 -13.06
N GLU A 178 3.74 10.85 -12.48
CA GLU A 178 3.77 12.13 -13.19
C GLU A 178 4.86 12.17 -14.28
N GLU A 179 6.05 11.64 -14.02
CA GLU A 179 7.14 11.56 -15.00
C GLU A 179 6.79 10.62 -16.15
N LYS A 180 6.22 9.44 -15.86
CA LYS A 180 5.74 8.50 -16.89
C LYS A 180 4.62 9.11 -17.74
N ALA A 181 3.65 9.79 -17.12
CA ALA A 181 2.57 10.47 -17.83
C ALA A 181 3.09 11.54 -18.78
N LYS A 182 4.09 12.33 -18.36
CA LYS A 182 4.74 13.34 -19.22
C LYS A 182 5.54 12.73 -20.38
N ALA A 183 6.10 11.55 -20.18
CA ALA A 183 6.91 10.85 -21.18
C ALA A 183 6.06 10.03 -22.18
N ASP A 184 4.81 9.73 -21.84
CA ASP A 184 3.92 8.92 -22.67
C ASP A 184 3.06 9.78 -23.62
N PRO A 185 3.32 9.78 -24.94
CA PRO A 185 2.53 10.56 -25.90
C PRO A 185 1.08 10.04 -26.06
N ASN A 186 0.81 8.83 -25.57
CA ASN A 186 -0.51 8.19 -25.64
C ASN A 186 -1.22 8.19 -24.27
N HIS A 187 -0.75 8.97 -23.31
CA HIS A 187 -1.33 9.06 -21.98
C HIS A 187 -2.85 9.35 -22.02
N THR A 188 -3.62 8.50 -21.36
CA THR A 188 -5.10 8.59 -21.29
C THR A 188 -5.62 8.84 -19.88
N GLY A 189 -4.74 8.72 -18.87
CA GLY A 189 -5.09 8.76 -17.45
C GLY A 189 -5.56 7.42 -16.86
N LYS A 190 -5.54 6.35 -17.64
CA LYS A 190 -5.97 5.01 -17.21
C LYS A 190 -4.82 4.03 -17.02
N GLU A 191 -3.60 4.44 -17.35
CA GLU A 191 -2.41 3.62 -17.23
C GLU A 191 -2.10 3.31 -15.77
N GLU A 192 -1.52 2.15 -15.49
CA GLU A 192 -1.19 1.64 -14.15
C GLU A 192 -0.34 2.62 -13.31
N TYR A 193 0.53 3.38 -13.94
CA TYR A 193 1.37 4.38 -13.25
C TYR A 193 0.58 5.58 -12.69
N ASN A 194 -0.71 5.72 -13.04
CA ASN A 194 -1.60 6.73 -12.43
C ASN A 194 -2.15 6.29 -11.06
N TYR A 195 -1.79 5.10 -10.61
CA TYR A 195 -2.27 4.55 -9.35
C TYR A 195 -1.11 4.12 -8.45
N LEU A 196 -1.31 4.25 -7.17
CA LEU A 196 -0.41 3.76 -6.14
C LEU A 196 -1.10 2.69 -5.29
N LEU A 197 -0.37 1.65 -4.91
CA LEU A 197 -0.89 0.59 -4.06
C LEU A 197 -1.16 1.13 -2.65
N ALA A 198 -2.39 1.00 -2.18
CA ALA A 198 -2.81 1.47 -0.87
C ALA A 198 -3.69 0.47 -0.14
N VAL A 199 -3.64 0.49 1.20
CA VAL A 199 -4.64 -0.11 2.07
C VAL A 199 -5.37 1.01 2.78
N CYS A 200 -6.68 1.12 2.54
CA CYS A 200 -7.54 2.17 3.06
C CYS A 200 -8.36 1.65 4.24
N PHE A 201 -8.13 2.18 5.43
CA PHE A 201 -8.86 1.81 6.65
C PHE A 201 -9.89 2.88 7.02
N PRO A 202 -11.13 2.49 7.36
CA PRO A 202 -12.06 3.42 8.01
C PRO A 202 -11.48 3.88 9.35
N GLU A 203 -11.68 5.14 9.71
CA GLU A 203 -11.18 5.69 10.99
C GLU A 203 -11.71 4.91 12.21
N SER A 204 -12.94 4.38 12.13
CA SER A 204 -13.57 3.53 13.15
C SER A 204 -12.78 2.25 13.48
N HIS A 205 -11.98 1.75 12.55
CA HIS A 205 -11.15 0.55 12.71
C HIS A 205 -9.78 0.87 13.29
N LEU A 206 -9.37 2.12 13.31
CA LEU A 206 -8.06 2.52 13.77
C LEU A 206 -8.04 2.83 15.27
N LYS A 207 -6.89 2.63 15.86
CA LYS A 207 -6.59 3.02 17.24
C LYS A 207 -5.33 3.86 17.24
N VAL A 208 -5.45 5.10 17.69
CA VAL A 208 -4.28 5.93 17.97
C VAL A 208 -3.61 5.38 19.22
N MET A 209 -2.34 5.02 19.10
CA MET A 209 -1.53 4.54 20.22
C MET A 209 -0.61 5.66 20.69
N ASP A 210 -0.33 5.67 22.00
CA ASP A 210 0.64 6.60 22.57
C ASP A 210 2.04 6.30 22.00
N TYR A 211 2.72 7.35 21.58
CA TYR A 211 4.13 7.30 21.16
C TYR A 211 4.96 8.16 22.12
N ASN A 212 5.08 7.69 23.37
CA ASN A 212 5.70 8.41 24.45
C ASN A 212 7.22 8.27 24.41
N ARG A 213 7.91 9.38 24.70
CA ARG A 213 9.35 9.37 24.97
C ARG A 213 9.57 9.32 26.46
N VAL A 214 10.35 8.35 26.92
CA VAL A 214 10.72 8.22 28.32
C VAL A 214 12.08 8.87 28.54
N VAL A 215 12.14 9.86 29.42
CA VAL A 215 13.39 10.45 29.89
C VAL A 215 13.82 9.71 31.14
N LYS A 216 14.98 9.06 31.12
CA LYS A 216 15.46 8.25 32.24
C LYS A 216 16.00 9.08 33.39
N ASP A 217 16.51 10.28 33.09
CA ASP A 217 17.09 11.19 34.06
C ASP A 217 16.80 12.63 33.62
N LEU A 218 16.38 13.46 34.55
CA LEU A 218 16.10 14.87 34.31
C LEU A 218 17.28 15.79 34.67
N ASN A 219 18.43 15.22 35.16
CA ASN A 219 19.58 15.95 35.67
C ASN A 219 19.23 17.10 36.59
#